data_68fa504090727b6272f08893b6514e76
#
_entry.id   68fa504090727b6272f08893b6514e76
#
_cell.length_a   1.000
_cell.length_b   1.000
_cell.length_c   1.000
_cell.angle_alpha   90.00
_cell.angle_beta   90.00
_cell.angle_gamma   90.00
#
_symmetry.space_group_name_H-M   'P 1'
#
loop_
_entity.id
_entity.type
_entity.pdbx_description
1 polymer ?
#
loop_
_entity_poly.entity_id
_entity_poly.type
_entity_poly.pdbx_seq_one_letter_code
_entity_poly.pdbx_strand_id
1 'polypeptide(L)'
;MKGVIEQTIPLVSVLIPTYNRPDYFEEALKSVLKQTYPNIEILIGDDSTDDRTETLIRTKYMNYSNISYIQNPSTLGQFENSINLINKANGTFINFLMDDDLFFSKKIEKMMHYFLNDSNKEIVLITSFRKLIDEEGNYLPDGEINKKLYDSDVIVSGKEVGNQILMDTYNYIGEPTTALFRKDALKEPFGTLANRRYICSVDLASWMELLSKGKMVYLSEPLSCFRLHPTQKFRDFTMLANGIEDLVYLVSSAKEYGFLETTENEEKAIRSVLKWISAAIPHYEVNNSIKYMEIMLQYQQTLQSKLDNPE
;
A
#
# COMPACT_ATOMS: atom_id res chain seq x y z
N MET A 1 24.86 11.41 39.15
CA MET A 1 23.77 11.90 38.29
C MET A 1 23.71 10.96 37.10
N LYS A 2 22.70 10.09 37.02
CA LYS A 2 22.46 9.29 35.84
C LYS A 2 21.84 10.24 34.80
N GLY A 3 22.58 10.49 33.73
CA GLY A 3 22.03 11.28 32.61
C GLY A 3 20.75 10.62 32.09
N VAL A 4 19.65 11.36 32.15
CA VAL A 4 18.42 11.03 31.43
C VAL A 4 18.80 11.15 29.96
N ILE A 5 19.00 10.01 29.30
CA ILE A 5 19.04 9.99 27.82
C ILE A 5 17.62 10.40 27.40
N GLU A 6 17.45 11.65 26.99
CA GLU A 6 16.23 12.05 26.28
C GLU A 6 16.11 11.11 25.08
N GLN A 7 15.19 10.18 25.15
CA GLN A 7 14.83 9.37 23.98
C GLN A 7 14.26 10.33 22.92
N THR A 8 15.06 10.62 21.91
CA THR A 8 14.58 11.42 20.77
C THR A 8 13.40 10.70 20.15
N ILE A 9 12.27 11.38 20.11
CA ILE A 9 11.04 10.86 19.46
C ILE A 9 11.33 10.68 17.96
N PRO A 10 11.24 9.46 17.41
CA PRO A 10 11.56 9.22 16.01
C PRO A 10 10.71 10.04 15.06
N LEU A 11 11.30 10.51 13.96
CA LEU A 11 10.59 11.25 12.92
C LEU A 11 9.79 10.28 12.04
N VAL A 12 8.52 10.60 11.81
CA VAL A 12 7.65 9.94 10.84
C VAL A 12 7.44 10.88 9.66
N SER A 13 7.72 10.40 8.45
CA SER A 13 7.40 11.12 7.23
C SER A 13 6.03 10.67 6.71
N VAL A 14 5.09 11.58 6.63
CA VAL A 14 3.81 11.37 5.96
C VAL A 14 3.94 11.90 4.54
N LEU A 15 3.74 11.02 3.55
CA LEU A 15 3.93 11.29 2.13
C LEU A 15 2.56 11.41 1.45
N ILE A 16 2.30 12.55 0.83
CA ILE A 16 1.02 12.82 0.14
C ILE A 16 1.29 13.07 -1.34
N PRO A 17 1.22 12.04 -2.20
CA PRO A 17 1.18 12.25 -3.63
C PRO A 17 -0.19 12.79 -4.02
N THR A 18 -0.26 13.85 -4.86
CA THR A 18 -1.52 14.45 -5.30
C THR A 18 -1.51 14.76 -6.79
N TYR A 19 -2.71 14.74 -7.40
CA TYR A 19 -2.91 15.06 -8.81
C TYR A 19 -4.31 15.61 -9.09
N ASN A 20 -4.43 16.91 -9.39
CA ASN A 20 -5.67 17.58 -9.83
C ASN A 20 -6.89 17.45 -8.87
N ARG A 21 -6.68 17.27 -7.55
CA ARG A 21 -7.74 17.06 -6.55
C ARG A 21 -7.56 17.95 -5.32
N PRO A 22 -7.49 19.29 -5.45
CA PRO A 22 -7.16 20.17 -4.33
C PRO A 22 -8.13 20.05 -3.15
N ASP A 23 -9.41 19.74 -3.37
CA ASP A 23 -10.41 19.65 -2.31
C ASP A 23 -10.20 18.40 -1.44
N TYR A 24 -10.07 17.22 -2.04
CA TYR A 24 -9.75 15.99 -1.30
C TYR A 24 -8.38 16.08 -0.64
N PHE A 25 -7.38 16.60 -1.38
CA PHE A 25 -6.05 16.84 -0.83
C PHE A 25 -6.08 17.74 0.41
N GLU A 26 -6.90 18.80 0.44
CA GLU A 26 -7.01 19.66 1.61
C GLU A 26 -7.61 18.92 2.82
N GLU A 27 -8.60 18.05 2.61
CA GLU A 27 -9.14 17.19 3.66
C GLU A 27 -8.09 16.21 4.20
N ALA A 28 -7.36 15.54 3.31
CA ALA A 28 -6.27 14.64 3.66
C ALA A 28 -5.20 15.36 4.49
N LEU A 29 -4.71 16.51 4.03
CA LEU A 29 -3.72 17.32 4.73
C LEU A 29 -4.20 17.74 6.12
N LYS A 30 -5.45 18.19 6.25
CA LYS A 30 -6.06 18.54 7.54
C LYS A 30 -6.10 17.34 8.50
N SER A 31 -6.26 16.12 7.98
CA SER A 31 -6.27 14.91 8.80
C SER A 31 -4.90 14.59 9.39
N VAL A 32 -3.81 14.85 8.65
CA VAL A 32 -2.43 14.72 9.15
C VAL A 32 -2.10 15.80 10.16
N LEU A 33 -2.50 17.04 9.92
CA LEU A 33 -2.25 18.15 10.85
C LEU A 33 -2.96 17.97 12.20
N LYS A 34 -3.95 17.08 12.30
CA LYS A 34 -4.64 16.70 13.54
C LYS A 34 -4.01 15.52 14.27
N GLN A 35 -2.89 14.96 13.77
CA GLN A 35 -2.24 13.82 14.43
C GLN A 35 -1.71 14.20 15.81
N THR A 36 -1.88 13.28 16.77
CA THR A 36 -1.40 13.47 18.16
C THR A 36 0.07 13.13 18.35
N TYR A 37 0.69 12.39 17.40
CA TYR A 37 2.12 12.11 17.42
C TYR A 37 2.91 13.39 17.10
N PRO A 38 3.89 13.80 17.95
CA PRO A 38 4.43 15.16 17.88
C PRO A 38 5.52 15.38 16.82
N ASN A 39 6.18 14.31 16.33
CA ASN A 39 7.34 14.44 15.44
C ASN A 39 7.02 13.91 14.04
N ILE A 40 6.33 14.73 13.24
CA ILE A 40 5.89 14.42 11.88
C ILE A 40 6.41 15.48 10.92
N GLU A 41 7.02 15.06 9.83
CA GLU A 41 7.15 15.86 8.61
C GLU A 41 6.12 15.42 7.57
N ILE A 42 5.65 16.34 6.75
CA ILE A 42 4.66 16.11 5.68
C ILE A 42 5.31 16.50 4.37
N LEU A 43 5.47 15.54 3.46
CA LEU A 43 6.00 15.78 2.13
C LEU A 43 4.86 15.64 1.12
N ILE A 44 4.63 16.70 0.36
CA ILE A 44 3.59 16.75 -0.68
C ILE A 44 4.28 16.70 -2.04
N GLY A 45 3.95 15.70 -2.85
CA GLY A 45 4.42 15.57 -4.23
C GLY A 45 3.28 15.89 -5.18
N ASP A 46 3.32 17.05 -5.79
CA ASP A 46 2.25 17.54 -6.65
C ASP A 46 2.56 17.29 -8.13
N ASP A 47 1.77 16.43 -8.74
CA ASP A 47 1.80 16.09 -10.17
C ASP A 47 0.73 16.86 -10.97
N SER A 48 0.02 17.81 -10.36
CA SER A 48 -1.10 18.52 -10.97
C SER A 48 -0.69 19.27 -12.23
N THR A 49 -1.62 19.34 -13.16
CA THR A 49 -1.45 20.08 -14.43
C THR A 49 -1.95 21.52 -14.34
N ASP A 50 -2.53 21.89 -13.20
CA ASP A 50 -3.00 23.25 -12.88
C ASP A 50 -2.40 23.72 -11.54
N ASP A 51 -2.60 25.01 -11.21
CA ASP A 51 -2.00 25.68 -10.05
C ASP A 51 -2.89 25.69 -8.78
N ARG A 52 -4.02 24.99 -8.78
CA ARG A 52 -4.99 25.03 -7.67
C ARG A 52 -4.40 24.47 -6.37
N THR A 53 -3.69 23.35 -6.44
CA THR A 53 -3.02 22.74 -5.28
C THR A 53 -1.88 23.65 -4.78
N GLU A 54 -1.05 24.17 -5.68
CA GLU A 54 0.02 25.12 -5.33
C GLU A 54 -0.55 26.37 -4.65
N THR A 55 -1.59 26.98 -5.24
CA THR A 55 -2.28 28.15 -4.69
C THR A 55 -2.83 27.89 -3.30
N LEU A 56 -3.45 26.72 -3.08
CA LEU A 56 -3.94 26.29 -1.79
C LEU A 56 -2.83 26.23 -0.73
N ILE A 57 -1.70 25.59 -1.06
CA ILE A 57 -0.56 25.48 -0.16
C ILE A 57 0.03 26.84 0.15
N ARG A 58 0.30 27.67 -0.86
CA ARG A 58 0.89 29.00 -0.70
C ARG A 58 0.04 29.93 0.15
N THR A 59 -1.30 29.86 0.01
CA THR A 59 -2.21 30.76 0.71
C THR A 59 -2.56 30.34 2.14
N LYS A 60 -2.65 29.02 2.40
CA LYS A 60 -3.16 28.53 3.70
C LYS A 60 -2.10 27.80 4.53
N TYR A 61 -1.10 27.18 3.93
CA TYR A 61 -0.23 26.21 4.64
C TYR A 61 1.25 26.55 4.62
N MET A 62 1.68 27.63 3.97
CA MET A 62 3.09 28.03 3.84
C MET A 62 3.80 28.26 5.18
N ASN A 63 3.07 28.58 6.25
CA ASN A 63 3.62 28.88 7.57
C ASN A 63 3.82 27.63 8.44
N TYR A 64 3.46 26.43 7.96
CA TYR A 64 3.69 25.19 8.69
C TYR A 64 5.10 24.70 8.44
N SER A 65 5.98 24.79 9.44
CA SER A 65 7.40 24.45 9.32
C SER A 65 7.69 22.98 9.05
N ASN A 66 6.72 22.10 9.28
CA ASN A 66 6.81 20.66 9.05
C ASN A 66 6.20 20.22 7.70
N ILE A 67 5.78 21.15 6.85
CA ILE A 67 5.28 20.87 5.50
C ILE A 67 6.35 21.19 4.46
N SER A 68 6.64 20.23 3.58
CA SER A 68 7.47 20.41 2.39
C SER A 68 6.63 20.15 1.15
N TYR A 69 6.42 21.19 0.34
CA TYR A 69 5.69 21.10 -0.92
C TYR A 69 6.66 21.00 -2.09
N ILE A 70 6.45 20.02 -2.94
CA ILE A 70 7.29 19.71 -4.11
C ILE A 70 6.37 19.66 -5.33
N GLN A 71 6.40 20.69 -6.17
CA GLN A 71 5.77 20.64 -7.47
C GLN A 71 6.70 19.91 -8.44
N ASN A 72 6.21 18.86 -9.06
CA ASN A 72 6.97 18.13 -10.05
C ASN A 72 6.99 18.93 -11.37
N PRO A 73 8.14 19.03 -12.06
CA PRO A 73 8.26 19.85 -13.28
C PRO A 73 7.45 19.30 -14.47
N SER A 74 7.04 18.06 -14.37
CA SER A 74 6.11 17.37 -15.28
C SER A 74 5.39 16.29 -14.49
N THR A 75 4.23 15.84 -14.97
CA THR A 75 3.51 14.74 -14.35
C THR A 75 4.37 13.46 -14.38
N LEU A 76 4.81 13.01 -13.21
CA LEU A 76 5.64 11.81 -13.04
C LEU A 76 4.79 10.54 -13.07
N GLY A 77 3.52 10.66 -12.64
CA GLY A 77 2.63 9.55 -12.32
C GLY A 77 2.84 9.01 -10.91
N GLN A 78 1.83 8.31 -10.41
CA GLN A 78 1.75 7.87 -9.02
C GLN A 78 3.00 7.11 -8.54
N PHE A 79 3.55 6.23 -9.37
CA PHE A 79 4.70 5.41 -9.04
C PHE A 79 5.97 6.25 -8.81
N GLU A 80 6.37 7.04 -9.80
CA GLU A 80 7.60 7.85 -9.71
C GLU A 80 7.47 8.97 -8.67
N ASN A 81 6.27 9.54 -8.53
CA ASN A 81 6.00 10.53 -7.49
C ASN A 81 6.16 9.92 -6.08
N SER A 82 5.66 8.69 -5.87
CA SER A 82 5.84 7.97 -4.61
C SER A 82 7.31 7.70 -4.29
N ILE A 83 8.10 7.23 -5.27
CA ILE A 83 9.54 7.01 -5.12
C ILE A 83 10.27 8.32 -4.80
N ASN A 84 9.95 9.41 -5.53
CA ASN A 84 10.53 10.72 -5.29
C ASN A 84 10.27 11.21 -3.85
N LEU A 85 9.06 11.02 -3.34
CA LEU A 85 8.72 11.37 -1.96
C LEU A 85 9.48 10.52 -0.94
N ILE A 86 9.57 9.19 -1.11
CA ILE A 86 10.35 8.32 -0.22
C ILE A 86 11.82 8.76 -0.18
N ASN A 87 12.41 9.08 -1.35
CA ASN A 87 13.81 9.50 -1.43
C ASN A 87 14.08 10.81 -0.69
N LYS A 88 13.10 11.71 -0.65
CA LYS A 88 13.19 13.02 0.04
C LYS A 88 12.82 12.96 1.52
N ALA A 89 12.18 11.90 1.97
CA ALA A 89 11.77 11.73 3.35
C ALA A 89 12.98 11.56 4.29
N ASN A 90 12.97 12.28 5.40
CA ASN A 90 14.01 12.20 6.44
C ASN A 90 13.63 11.27 7.61
N GLY A 91 12.35 10.91 7.70
CA GLY A 91 11.85 10.05 8.77
C GLY A 91 12.38 8.62 8.69
N THR A 92 12.58 8.03 9.85
CA THR A 92 12.91 6.60 10.01
C THR A 92 11.71 5.71 9.64
N PHE A 93 10.51 6.27 9.76
CA PHE A 93 9.25 5.60 9.45
C PHE A 93 8.49 6.39 8.39
N ILE A 94 7.81 5.66 7.51
CA ILE A 94 7.05 6.20 6.39
C ILE A 94 5.60 5.76 6.50
N ASN A 95 4.67 6.70 6.31
CA ASN A 95 3.28 6.41 6.02
C ASN A 95 2.85 7.26 4.81
N PHE A 96 2.30 6.62 3.80
CA PHE A 96 1.60 7.36 2.77
C PHE A 96 0.23 7.80 3.26
N LEU A 97 -0.24 8.91 2.75
CA LEU A 97 -1.65 9.30 2.76
C LEU A 97 -2.04 9.64 1.33
N MET A 98 -2.89 8.81 0.73
CA MET A 98 -3.43 9.13 -0.59
C MET A 98 -4.29 10.38 -0.48
N ASP A 99 -4.28 11.20 -1.54
CA ASP A 99 -4.88 12.54 -1.52
C ASP A 99 -6.41 12.54 -1.38
N ASP A 100 -7.06 11.38 -1.52
CA ASP A 100 -8.50 11.17 -1.36
C ASP A 100 -8.89 10.46 -0.06
N ASP A 101 -7.92 10.04 0.77
CA ASP A 101 -8.11 9.30 2.00
C ASP A 101 -7.99 10.19 3.25
N LEU A 102 -8.33 9.64 4.43
CA LEU A 102 -8.23 10.35 5.70
C LEU A 102 -7.56 9.51 6.78
N PHE A 103 -6.81 10.17 7.69
CA PHE A 103 -6.33 9.59 8.93
C PHE A 103 -7.27 9.91 10.11
N PHE A 104 -7.45 8.95 11.01
CA PHE A 104 -7.93 9.25 12.37
C PHE A 104 -6.79 9.87 13.19
N SER A 105 -7.14 10.80 14.07
CA SER A 105 -6.16 11.67 14.76
C SER A 105 -5.09 10.94 15.59
N LYS A 106 -5.35 9.73 16.06
CA LYS A 106 -4.41 8.94 16.87
C LYS A 106 -3.67 7.85 16.07
N LYS A 107 -3.78 7.85 14.73
CA LYS A 107 -3.22 6.78 13.89
C LYS A 107 -1.72 6.62 14.12
N ILE A 108 -0.95 7.68 13.89
CA ILE A 108 0.51 7.61 13.96
C ILE A 108 0.96 7.32 15.41
N GLU A 109 0.35 7.94 16.43
CA GLU A 109 0.67 7.68 17.83
C GLU A 109 0.50 6.21 18.21
N LYS A 110 -0.64 5.61 17.86
CA LYS A 110 -0.94 4.20 18.17
C LYS A 110 0.00 3.24 17.45
N MET A 111 0.29 3.49 16.19
CA MET A 111 1.23 2.68 15.43
C MET A 111 2.66 2.82 15.95
N MET A 112 3.10 4.04 16.23
CA MET A 112 4.43 4.30 16.79
C MET A 112 4.63 3.68 18.17
N HIS A 113 3.58 3.52 18.97
CA HIS A 113 3.65 2.80 20.23
C HIS A 113 4.28 1.41 20.08
N TYR A 114 3.92 0.66 19.06
CA TYR A 114 4.50 -0.68 18.81
C TYR A 114 5.94 -0.60 18.36
N PHE A 115 6.30 0.32 17.46
CA PHE A 115 7.69 0.50 17.04
C PHE A 115 8.63 0.96 18.17
N LEU A 116 8.13 1.82 19.07
CA LEU A 116 8.91 2.31 20.22
C LEU A 116 9.17 1.22 21.27
N ASN A 117 8.31 0.21 21.36
CA ASN A 117 8.47 -0.93 22.26
C ASN A 117 9.16 -2.14 21.60
N ASP A 118 9.51 -2.05 20.31
CA ASP A 118 10.23 -3.08 19.55
C ASP A 118 11.73 -2.89 19.63
N SER A 119 12.32 -3.26 20.77
CA SER A 119 13.76 -3.10 21.04
C SER A 119 14.66 -3.90 20.07
N ASN A 120 14.17 -5.02 19.57
CA ASN A 120 14.88 -5.91 18.63
C ASN A 120 14.74 -5.48 17.18
N LYS A 121 13.89 -4.48 16.87
CA LYS A 121 13.57 -4.02 15.51
C LYS A 121 13.03 -5.12 14.60
N GLU A 122 12.24 -6.03 15.15
CA GLU A 122 11.63 -7.14 14.41
C GLU A 122 10.38 -6.72 13.64
N ILE A 123 9.68 -5.64 14.08
CA ILE A 123 8.51 -5.12 13.41
C ILE A 123 8.95 -4.25 12.23
N VAL A 124 8.52 -4.60 11.04
CA VAL A 124 8.86 -3.88 9.79
C VAL A 124 7.68 -3.07 9.25
N LEU A 125 6.44 -3.50 9.53
CA LEU A 125 5.22 -2.91 9.03
C LEU A 125 4.11 -2.99 10.09
N ILE A 126 3.33 -1.92 10.20
CA ILE A 126 2.10 -1.88 11.01
C ILE A 126 0.97 -1.42 10.13
N THR A 127 -0.11 -2.15 10.13
CA THR A 127 -1.34 -1.78 9.43
C THR A 127 -2.54 -1.80 10.38
N SER A 128 -3.67 -1.30 9.93
CA SER A 128 -4.91 -1.30 10.71
C SER A 128 -6.12 -1.60 9.83
N PHE A 129 -7.22 -1.96 10.48
CA PHE A 129 -8.51 -1.88 9.82
C PHE A 129 -8.75 -0.45 9.33
N ARG A 130 -9.57 -0.28 8.27
CA ARG A 130 -9.96 1.01 7.72
C ARG A 130 -11.46 1.08 7.51
N LYS A 131 -12.03 2.28 7.60
CA LYS A 131 -13.42 2.53 7.22
C LYS A 131 -13.51 2.92 5.75
N LEU A 132 -14.67 2.63 5.15
CA LEU A 132 -15.00 3.14 3.83
C LEU A 132 -15.80 4.42 3.98
N ILE A 133 -15.53 5.41 3.10
CA ILE A 133 -16.28 6.66 3.00
C ILE A 133 -16.66 6.94 1.55
N ASP A 134 -17.75 7.66 1.34
CA ASP A 134 -18.18 8.14 0.02
C ASP A 134 -17.46 9.44 -0.39
N GLU A 135 -17.89 10.04 -1.50
CA GLU A 135 -17.35 11.30 -2.03
C GLU A 135 -17.46 12.46 -1.05
N GLU A 136 -18.53 12.50 -0.27
CA GLU A 136 -18.82 13.55 0.73
C GLU A 136 -18.18 13.25 2.09
N GLY A 137 -17.54 12.10 2.28
CA GLY A 137 -16.91 11.68 3.54
C GLY A 137 -17.85 10.98 4.52
N ASN A 138 -19.06 10.57 4.10
CA ASN A 138 -19.96 9.78 4.93
C ASN A 138 -19.52 8.32 5.00
N TYR A 139 -19.71 7.66 6.15
CA TYR A 139 -19.34 6.26 6.30
C TYR A 139 -20.21 5.34 5.45
N LEU A 140 -19.55 4.44 4.74
CA LEU A 140 -20.19 3.35 4.02
C LEU A 140 -20.14 2.05 4.86
N PRO A 141 -21.05 1.08 4.59
CA PRO A 141 -21.01 -0.23 5.23
C PRO A 141 -19.67 -0.95 4.96
N ASP A 142 -19.18 -1.67 5.97
CA ASP A 142 -18.04 -2.56 5.80
C ASP A 142 -18.39 -3.72 4.83
N GLY A 143 -17.42 -4.18 4.04
CA GLY A 143 -17.62 -5.23 3.03
C GLY A 143 -16.32 -5.87 2.56
N GLU A 144 -16.35 -6.50 1.38
CA GLU A 144 -15.20 -7.22 0.83
C GLU A 144 -13.97 -6.32 0.60
N ILE A 145 -14.16 -5.02 0.32
CA ILE A 145 -13.06 -4.08 0.05
C ILE A 145 -12.22 -3.82 1.31
N ASN A 146 -12.85 -3.79 2.50
CA ASN A 146 -12.20 -3.55 3.77
C ASN A 146 -12.33 -4.72 4.75
N LYS A 147 -12.24 -5.93 4.25
CA LYS A 147 -12.30 -7.15 5.06
C LYS A 147 -11.21 -7.14 6.14
N LYS A 148 -11.61 -7.45 7.38
CA LYS A 148 -10.65 -7.61 8.48
C LYS A 148 -9.80 -8.86 8.31
N LEU A 149 -8.51 -8.74 8.63
CA LEU A 149 -7.62 -9.91 8.72
C LEU A 149 -7.76 -10.60 10.09
N TYR A 150 -7.85 -9.80 11.17
CA TYR A 150 -8.00 -10.28 12.55
C TYR A 150 -9.03 -9.44 13.30
N ASP A 151 -9.72 -10.04 14.28
CA ASP A 151 -10.72 -9.37 15.13
C ASP A 151 -10.10 -8.60 16.31
N SER A 152 -8.83 -8.86 16.63
CA SER A 152 -8.07 -8.21 17.69
C SER A 152 -6.70 -7.78 17.20
N ASP A 153 -6.03 -6.92 17.95
CA ASP A 153 -4.67 -6.52 17.68
C ASP A 153 -3.72 -7.70 17.83
N VAL A 154 -2.85 -7.91 16.85
CA VAL A 154 -1.91 -9.04 16.83
C VAL A 154 -0.54 -8.61 16.29
N ILE A 155 0.50 -9.30 16.78
CA ILE A 155 1.85 -9.26 16.20
C ILE A 155 2.10 -10.64 15.59
N VAL A 156 2.33 -10.69 14.28
CA VAL A 156 2.44 -11.93 13.53
C VAL A 156 3.70 -11.96 12.67
N SER A 157 4.10 -13.16 12.26
CA SER A 157 5.18 -13.33 11.30
C SER A 157 4.78 -12.73 9.95
N GLY A 158 5.66 -11.92 9.36
CA GLY A 158 5.42 -11.40 8.02
C GLY A 158 5.30 -12.52 6.98
N LYS A 159 6.06 -13.61 7.12
CA LYS A 159 5.95 -14.78 6.24
C LYS A 159 4.58 -15.45 6.32
N GLU A 160 4.01 -15.56 7.50
CA GLU A 160 2.67 -16.13 7.70
C GLU A 160 1.61 -15.29 6.98
N VAL A 161 1.64 -13.96 7.17
CA VAL A 161 0.71 -13.04 6.50
C VAL A 161 0.93 -13.03 4.99
N GLY A 162 2.19 -12.99 4.52
CA GLY A 162 2.51 -13.03 3.10
C GLY A 162 2.01 -14.29 2.42
N ASN A 163 2.16 -15.46 3.06
CA ASN A 163 1.56 -16.71 2.57
C ASN A 163 0.03 -16.61 2.47
N GLN A 164 -0.63 -16.04 3.50
CA GLN A 164 -2.09 -15.89 3.49
C GLN A 164 -2.54 -14.97 2.35
N ILE A 165 -1.84 -13.84 2.13
CA ILE A 165 -2.11 -12.90 1.03
C ILE A 165 -2.01 -13.61 -0.33
N LEU A 166 -0.95 -14.40 -0.55
CA LEU A 166 -0.72 -15.10 -1.82
C LEU A 166 -1.75 -16.22 -2.05
N MET A 167 -2.07 -16.98 -1.01
CA MET A 167 -3.06 -18.06 -1.09
C MET A 167 -4.48 -17.57 -1.33
N ASP A 168 -4.83 -16.41 -0.76
CA ASP A 168 -6.17 -15.83 -0.90
C ASP A 168 -6.26 -14.83 -2.06
N THR A 169 -5.11 -14.44 -2.64
CA THR A 169 -5.00 -13.36 -3.64
C THR A 169 -5.70 -12.07 -3.20
N TYR A 170 -5.53 -11.73 -1.91
CA TYR A 170 -6.19 -10.58 -1.29
C TYR A 170 -5.20 -9.73 -0.48
N ASN A 171 -5.19 -8.40 -0.71
CA ASN A 171 -4.37 -7.45 0.04
C ASN A 171 -5.00 -7.12 1.40
N TYR A 172 -4.66 -7.90 2.44
CA TYR A 172 -5.12 -7.67 3.81
C TYR A 172 -4.47 -6.47 4.48
N ILE A 173 -3.34 -5.99 3.98
CA ILE A 173 -2.64 -4.81 4.52
C ILE A 173 -3.38 -3.54 4.14
N GLY A 174 -3.92 -3.53 2.92
CA GLY A 174 -4.65 -2.40 2.35
C GLY A 174 -3.77 -1.48 1.51
N GLU A 175 -4.37 -0.38 1.09
CA GLU A 175 -3.76 0.70 0.32
C GLU A 175 -2.64 1.39 1.13
N PRO A 176 -1.76 2.20 0.49
CA PRO A 176 -0.64 2.82 1.17
C PRO A 176 -1.02 3.70 2.38
N THR A 177 -2.24 4.21 2.40
CA THR A 177 -2.78 5.00 3.54
C THR A 177 -2.82 4.19 4.85
N THR A 178 -3.06 2.88 4.79
CA THR A 178 -3.20 2.05 6.00
C THR A 178 -1.88 1.79 6.72
N ALA A 179 -0.78 1.68 5.98
CA ALA A 179 0.47 1.12 6.47
C ALA A 179 1.49 2.17 6.92
N LEU A 180 2.05 1.98 8.13
CA LEU A 180 3.25 2.64 8.63
C LEU A 180 4.39 1.62 8.64
N PHE A 181 5.54 1.94 8.03
CA PHE A 181 6.64 0.99 7.90
C PHE A 181 8.02 1.61 8.15
N ARG A 182 9.00 0.77 8.47
CA ARG A 182 10.40 1.19 8.56
C ARG A 182 10.96 1.49 7.19
N LYS A 183 11.45 2.71 6.98
CA LYS A 183 12.04 3.12 5.70
C LYS A 183 13.23 2.24 5.30
N ASP A 184 14.09 1.91 6.25
CA ASP A 184 15.30 1.11 6.02
C ASP A 184 15.03 -0.37 5.75
N ALA A 185 13.81 -0.86 6.02
CA ALA A 185 13.40 -2.22 5.66
C ALA A 185 13.01 -2.36 4.19
N LEU A 186 12.54 -1.29 3.53
CA LEU A 186 12.26 -1.28 2.10
C LEU A 186 13.56 -1.05 1.33
N LYS A 187 14.03 -2.04 0.57
CA LYS A 187 15.29 -1.99 -0.18
C LYS A 187 15.11 -1.77 -1.67
N GLU A 188 14.05 -2.37 -2.23
CA GLU A 188 13.67 -2.12 -3.60
C GLU A 188 12.86 -0.81 -3.70
N PRO A 189 12.81 -0.14 -4.86
CA PRO A 189 11.94 1.00 -5.06
C PRO A 189 10.48 0.64 -4.79
N PHE A 190 9.73 1.52 -4.17
CA PHE A 190 8.32 1.29 -3.85
C PHE A 190 7.55 0.82 -5.10
N GLY A 191 6.84 -0.29 -4.99
CA GLY A 191 6.12 -0.92 -6.10
C GLY A 191 6.98 -1.83 -6.98
N THR A 192 8.18 -2.18 -6.51
CA THR A 192 9.07 -3.14 -7.18
C THR A 192 9.25 -4.36 -6.27
N LEU A 193 9.33 -5.55 -6.87
CA LEU A 193 9.69 -6.81 -6.21
C LEU A 193 10.36 -7.72 -7.22
N ALA A 194 11.44 -8.41 -6.84
CA ALA A 194 12.24 -9.27 -7.72
C ALA A 194 12.69 -8.55 -9.01
N ASN A 195 13.17 -7.31 -8.87
CA ASN A 195 13.59 -6.44 -9.97
C ASN A 195 12.49 -6.17 -11.02
N ARG A 196 11.23 -6.40 -10.68
CA ARG A 196 10.08 -6.12 -11.53
C ARG A 196 9.23 -4.99 -10.94
N ARG A 197 8.88 -4.02 -11.79
CA ARG A 197 7.88 -2.99 -11.48
C ARG A 197 6.48 -3.56 -11.61
N TYR A 198 5.65 -3.41 -10.59
CA TYR A 198 4.25 -3.78 -10.57
C TYR A 198 3.37 -2.62 -11.03
N ILE A 199 2.22 -2.93 -11.64
CA ILE A 199 1.35 -1.93 -12.28
C ILE A 199 0.08 -1.69 -11.47
N CYS A 200 -0.56 -2.77 -11.01
CA CYS A 200 -1.79 -2.71 -10.22
C CYS A 200 -1.52 -2.98 -8.74
N SER A 201 -0.64 -3.94 -8.46
CA SER A 201 -0.28 -4.38 -7.11
C SER A 201 0.97 -3.67 -6.59
N VAL A 202 1.09 -2.35 -6.84
CA VAL A 202 2.25 -1.51 -6.49
C VAL A 202 2.53 -1.55 -4.99
N ASP A 203 1.52 -1.32 -4.18
CA ASP A 203 1.58 -1.39 -2.73
C ASP A 203 1.88 -2.81 -2.25
N LEU A 204 1.17 -3.80 -2.79
CA LEU A 204 1.32 -5.19 -2.40
C LEU A 204 2.74 -5.72 -2.66
N ALA A 205 3.37 -5.37 -3.78
CA ALA A 205 4.76 -5.71 -4.06
C ALA A 205 5.70 -5.22 -2.94
N SER A 206 5.53 -3.97 -2.51
CA SER A 206 6.31 -3.39 -1.40
C SER A 206 5.99 -4.05 -0.06
N TRP A 207 4.72 -4.38 0.18
CA TRP A 207 4.33 -5.08 1.41
C TRP A 207 4.94 -6.48 1.47
N MET A 208 4.97 -7.21 0.36
CA MET A 208 5.61 -8.54 0.31
C MET A 208 7.11 -8.46 0.60
N GLU A 209 7.81 -7.43 0.07
CA GLU A 209 9.21 -7.21 0.42
C GLU A 209 9.40 -6.98 1.93
N LEU A 210 8.61 -6.10 2.53
CA LEU A 210 8.66 -5.83 3.97
C LEU A 210 8.35 -7.07 4.81
N LEU A 211 7.26 -7.78 4.48
CA LEU A 211 6.83 -9.00 5.19
C LEU A 211 7.89 -10.10 5.18
N SER A 212 8.72 -10.16 4.12
CA SER A 212 9.82 -11.14 4.05
C SER A 212 10.91 -10.91 5.11
N LYS A 213 10.99 -9.70 5.69
CA LYS A 213 12.09 -9.23 6.54
C LYS A 213 11.79 -9.21 8.02
N GLY A 214 10.52 -9.33 8.42
CA GLY A 214 10.20 -9.24 9.84
C GLY A 214 8.75 -9.52 10.19
N LYS A 215 8.33 -8.98 11.33
CA LYS A 215 6.97 -9.12 11.84
C LYS A 215 6.09 -7.96 11.38
N MET A 216 4.80 -8.23 11.29
CA MET A 216 3.74 -7.25 11.08
C MET A 216 2.91 -7.09 12.35
N VAL A 217 2.44 -5.88 12.61
CA VAL A 217 1.36 -5.60 13.56
C VAL A 217 0.09 -5.28 12.79
N TYR A 218 -1.01 -5.91 13.17
CA TYR A 218 -2.35 -5.55 12.71
C TYR A 218 -3.14 -4.96 13.88
N LEU A 219 -3.73 -3.77 13.67
CA LEU A 219 -4.61 -3.12 14.62
C LEU A 219 -6.06 -3.29 14.15
N SER A 220 -6.89 -3.88 15.01
CA SER A 220 -8.28 -4.23 14.69
C SER A 220 -9.23 -3.02 14.65
N GLU A 221 -8.82 -1.89 15.27
CA GLU A 221 -9.54 -0.64 15.18
C GLU A 221 -9.25 0.09 13.86
N PRO A 222 -10.22 0.86 13.34
CA PRO A 222 -9.97 1.67 12.17
C PRO A 222 -9.11 2.89 12.53
N LEU A 223 -8.00 3.08 11.78
CA LEU A 223 -7.12 4.24 11.94
C LEU A 223 -7.03 5.11 10.68
N SER A 224 -7.70 4.72 9.60
CA SER A 224 -7.84 5.50 8.37
C SER A 224 -9.20 5.27 7.72
N CYS A 225 -9.55 6.15 6.79
CA CYS A 225 -10.69 5.99 5.90
C CYS A 225 -10.20 5.89 4.47
N PHE A 226 -10.73 4.91 3.73
CA PHE A 226 -10.55 4.75 2.29
C PHE A 226 -11.77 5.32 1.58
N ARG A 227 -11.55 6.29 0.68
CA ARG A 227 -12.64 6.93 -0.05
C ARG A 227 -12.99 6.16 -1.32
N LEU A 228 -14.27 5.97 -1.56
CA LEU A 228 -14.81 5.40 -2.79
C LEU A 228 -15.48 6.51 -3.61
N HIS A 229 -15.00 6.74 -4.83
CA HIS A 229 -15.56 7.73 -5.73
C HIS A 229 -15.51 7.26 -7.21
N PRO A 230 -16.40 7.77 -8.10
CA PRO A 230 -16.57 7.26 -9.47
C PRO A 230 -15.34 7.40 -10.36
N THR A 231 -14.41 8.33 -10.05
CA THR A 231 -13.22 8.55 -10.89
C THR A 231 -12.09 7.58 -10.60
N GLN A 232 -12.25 6.64 -9.65
CA GLN A 232 -11.29 5.57 -9.39
C GLN A 232 -11.30 4.55 -10.54
N LYS A 233 -10.11 4.23 -11.06
CA LYS A 233 -9.95 3.39 -12.26
C LYS A 233 -9.96 1.88 -11.96
N PHE A 234 -11.01 1.36 -11.32
CA PHE A 234 -11.09 -0.07 -10.98
C PHE A 234 -11.67 -0.97 -12.10
N ARG A 235 -12.06 -0.45 -13.27
CA ARG A 235 -12.89 -1.18 -14.25
C ARG A 235 -12.37 -1.21 -15.69
N ASP A 236 -11.09 -0.97 -15.90
CA ASP A 236 -10.49 -1.07 -17.23
C ASP A 236 -10.00 -2.51 -17.50
N PHE A 237 -10.27 -3.04 -18.71
CA PHE A 237 -9.78 -4.35 -19.17
C PHE A 237 -8.26 -4.50 -19.04
N THR A 238 -7.52 -3.44 -19.31
CA THR A 238 -6.07 -3.39 -19.18
C THR A 238 -5.65 -3.55 -17.72
N MET A 239 -6.37 -2.89 -16.80
CA MET A 239 -6.08 -3.00 -15.36
C MET A 239 -6.36 -4.42 -14.83
N LEU A 240 -7.41 -5.08 -15.30
CA LEU A 240 -7.69 -6.48 -14.94
C LEU A 240 -6.55 -7.39 -15.40
N ALA A 241 -6.09 -7.24 -16.66
CA ALA A 241 -4.99 -8.04 -17.19
C ALA A 241 -3.69 -7.81 -16.42
N ASN A 242 -3.34 -6.55 -16.17
CA ASN A 242 -2.15 -6.19 -15.41
C ASN A 242 -2.23 -6.70 -13.96
N GLY A 243 -3.41 -6.64 -13.33
CA GLY A 243 -3.60 -7.15 -11.97
C GLY A 243 -3.41 -8.66 -11.88
N ILE A 244 -3.93 -9.42 -12.85
CA ILE A 244 -3.70 -10.87 -12.92
C ILE A 244 -2.23 -11.17 -13.20
N GLU A 245 -1.60 -10.45 -14.12
CA GLU A 245 -0.18 -10.56 -14.41
C GLU A 245 0.66 -10.32 -13.15
N ASP A 246 0.36 -9.27 -12.40
CA ASP A 246 1.04 -8.97 -11.14
C ASP A 246 0.90 -10.13 -10.13
N LEU A 247 -0.29 -10.74 -10.00
CA LEU A 247 -0.50 -11.92 -9.15
C LEU A 247 0.31 -13.14 -9.60
N VAL A 248 0.40 -13.38 -10.92
CA VAL A 248 1.23 -14.46 -11.49
C VAL A 248 2.69 -14.28 -11.07
N TYR A 249 3.21 -13.06 -11.19
CA TYR A 249 4.60 -12.78 -10.82
C TYR A 249 4.83 -12.82 -9.31
N LEU A 250 3.89 -12.33 -8.49
CA LEU A 250 3.97 -12.45 -7.03
C LEU A 250 4.09 -13.89 -6.58
N VAL A 251 3.25 -14.77 -7.12
CA VAL A 251 3.31 -16.21 -6.79
C VAL A 251 4.58 -16.86 -7.34
N SER A 252 5.01 -16.48 -8.54
CA SER A 252 6.21 -17.07 -9.18
C SER A 252 7.51 -16.70 -8.48
N SER A 253 7.64 -15.50 -7.91
CA SER A 253 8.81 -15.04 -7.17
C SER A 253 8.74 -15.28 -5.66
N ALA A 254 7.64 -15.82 -5.16
CA ALA A 254 7.36 -15.93 -3.72
C ALA A 254 8.48 -16.65 -2.94
N LYS A 255 9.01 -17.75 -3.47
CA LYS A 255 10.07 -18.54 -2.82
C LYS A 255 11.39 -17.78 -2.63
N GLU A 256 11.71 -16.82 -3.51
CA GLU A 256 12.89 -15.96 -3.38
C GLU A 256 12.84 -15.09 -2.11
N TYR A 257 11.64 -14.83 -1.62
CA TYR A 257 11.37 -14.03 -0.41
C TYR A 257 10.98 -14.91 0.79
N GLY A 258 11.08 -16.24 0.67
CA GLY A 258 10.77 -17.22 1.72
C GLY A 258 9.26 -17.37 1.98
N PHE A 259 8.43 -17.13 0.96
CA PHE A 259 7.01 -17.46 0.99
C PHE A 259 6.74 -18.75 0.20
N LEU A 260 5.58 -19.35 0.43
CA LEU A 260 5.11 -20.55 -0.28
C LEU A 260 6.13 -21.71 -0.31
N GLU A 261 6.88 -21.88 0.79
CA GLU A 261 7.95 -22.89 0.89
C GLU A 261 7.43 -24.34 0.91
N THR A 262 6.14 -24.53 1.23
CA THR A 262 5.49 -25.85 1.17
C THR A 262 4.72 -26.02 -0.14
N THR A 263 4.72 -27.24 -0.68
CA THR A 263 3.97 -27.59 -1.90
C THR A 263 2.46 -27.27 -1.73
N GLU A 264 1.90 -27.51 -0.55
CA GLU A 264 0.48 -27.23 -0.27
C GLU A 264 0.16 -25.74 -0.41
N ASN A 265 0.99 -24.85 0.17
CA ASN A 265 0.79 -23.40 0.10
C ASN A 265 0.96 -22.89 -1.34
N GLU A 266 1.99 -23.40 -2.05
CA GLU A 266 2.24 -23.03 -3.45
C GLU A 266 1.09 -23.45 -4.35
N GLU A 267 0.63 -24.71 -4.26
CA GLU A 267 -0.53 -25.18 -5.01
C GLU A 267 -1.78 -24.34 -4.74
N LYS A 268 -2.05 -24.02 -3.47
CA LYS A 268 -3.21 -23.20 -3.09
C LYS A 268 -3.14 -21.82 -3.73
N ALA A 269 -1.98 -21.17 -3.68
CA ALA A 269 -1.75 -19.85 -4.29
C ALA A 269 -1.93 -19.91 -5.82
N ILE A 270 -1.31 -20.89 -6.48
CA ILE A 270 -1.46 -21.10 -7.94
C ILE A 270 -2.93 -21.30 -8.32
N ARG A 271 -3.65 -22.16 -7.60
CA ARG A 271 -5.09 -22.42 -7.86
C ARG A 271 -5.92 -21.14 -7.69
N SER A 272 -5.57 -20.26 -6.76
CA SER A 272 -6.26 -18.98 -6.56
C SER A 272 -6.03 -18.03 -7.74
N VAL A 273 -4.81 -17.94 -8.25
CA VAL A 273 -4.53 -17.14 -9.47
C VAL A 273 -5.22 -17.73 -10.69
N LEU A 274 -5.24 -19.07 -10.84
CA LEU A 274 -5.96 -19.75 -11.93
C LEU A 274 -7.47 -19.45 -11.93
N LYS A 275 -8.09 -19.24 -10.77
CA LYS A 275 -9.50 -18.80 -10.69
C LYS A 275 -9.70 -17.41 -11.30
N TRP A 276 -8.80 -16.46 -11.00
CA TRP A 276 -8.84 -15.13 -11.61
C TRP A 276 -8.67 -15.18 -13.13
N ILE A 277 -7.70 -15.96 -13.61
CA ILE A 277 -7.48 -16.17 -15.06
C ILE A 277 -8.73 -16.76 -15.72
N SER A 278 -9.28 -17.84 -15.14
CA SER A 278 -10.47 -18.51 -15.67
C SER A 278 -11.71 -17.61 -15.71
N ALA A 279 -11.84 -16.70 -14.75
CA ALA A 279 -12.92 -15.71 -14.74
C ALA A 279 -12.71 -14.58 -15.76
N ALA A 280 -11.46 -14.22 -16.06
CA ALA A 280 -11.13 -13.15 -16.99
C ALA A 280 -11.24 -13.55 -18.47
N ILE A 281 -10.92 -14.80 -18.83
CA ILE A 281 -10.93 -15.30 -20.23
C ILE A 281 -12.28 -15.04 -20.93
N PRO A 282 -13.45 -15.45 -20.40
CA PRO A 282 -14.73 -15.20 -21.04
C PRO A 282 -15.04 -13.71 -21.21
N HIS A 283 -14.54 -12.88 -20.28
CA HIS A 283 -14.71 -11.44 -20.33
C HIS A 283 -13.95 -10.80 -21.50
N TYR A 284 -12.72 -11.27 -21.77
CA TYR A 284 -11.92 -10.84 -22.92
C TYR A 284 -12.49 -11.37 -24.25
N GLU A 285 -13.01 -12.60 -24.26
CA GLU A 285 -13.63 -13.22 -25.42
C GLU A 285 -14.86 -12.41 -25.89
N VAL A 286 -15.79 -12.12 -24.99
CA VAL A 286 -17.01 -11.32 -25.29
C VAL A 286 -16.66 -9.93 -25.82
N ASN A 287 -15.58 -9.33 -25.37
CA ASN A 287 -15.15 -7.98 -25.77
C ASN A 287 -14.13 -7.96 -26.92
N ASN A 288 -13.92 -9.08 -27.61
CA ASN A 288 -12.95 -9.24 -28.71
C ASN A 288 -11.51 -8.78 -28.36
N SER A 289 -11.12 -8.90 -27.09
CA SER A 289 -9.79 -8.50 -26.60
C SER A 289 -8.78 -9.66 -26.75
N ILE A 290 -8.56 -10.10 -27.99
CA ILE A 290 -7.76 -11.29 -28.34
C ILE A 290 -6.40 -11.28 -27.67
N LYS A 291 -5.69 -10.13 -27.69
CA LYS A 291 -4.37 -9.99 -27.05
C LYS A 291 -4.36 -10.39 -25.57
N TYR A 292 -5.32 -9.90 -24.79
CA TYR A 292 -5.38 -10.21 -23.36
C TYR A 292 -5.83 -11.65 -23.11
N MET A 293 -6.70 -12.18 -23.94
CA MET A 293 -7.10 -13.59 -23.89
C MET A 293 -5.89 -14.51 -24.11
N GLU A 294 -5.08 -14.26 -25.12
CA GLU A 294 -3.85 -15.05 -25.40
C GLU A 294 -2.87 -15.01 -24.24
N ILE A 295 -2.66 -13.84 -23.64
CA ILE A 295 -1.80 -13.68 -22.45
C ILE A 295 -2.35 -14.50 -21.27
N MET A 296 -3.67 -14.46 -21.03
CA MET A 296 -4.28 -15.25 -19.95
C MET A 296 -4.15 -16.75 -20.18
N LEU A 297 -4.35 -17.21 -21.41
CA LEU A 297 -4.16 -18.63 -21.75
C LEU A 297 -2.70 -19.09 -21.57
N GLN A 298 -1.73 -18.24 -21.90
CA GLN A 298 -0.31 -18.53 -21.65
C GLN A 298 -0.01 -18.65 -20.16
N TYR A 299 -0.48 -17.74 -19.32
CA TYR A 299 -0.33 -17.83 -17.87
C TYR A 299 -1.03 -19.05 -17.30
N GLN A 300 -2.23 -19.39 -17.80
CA GLN A 300 -2.95 -20.59 -17.38
C GLN A 300 -2.12 -21.86 -17.64
N GLN A 301 -1.56 -22.00 -18.85
CA GLN A 301 -0.71 -23.14 -19.21
C GLN A 301 0.54 -23.23 -18.31
N THR A 302 1.19 -22.09 -18.10
CA THR A 302 2.39 -22.02 -17.26
C THR A 302 2.11 -22.45 -15.82
N LEU A 303 1.05 -21.92 -15.21
CA LEU A 303 0.70 -22.26 -13.85
C LEU A 303 0.17 -23.69 -13.70
N GLN A 304 -0.59 -24.18 -14.70
CA GLN A 304 -1.07 -25.56 -14.69
C GLN A 304 0.11 -26.55 -14.78
N SER A 305 1.09 -26.26 -15.60
CA SER A 305 2.32 -27.08 -15.73
C SER A 305 3.09 -27.20 -14.40
N LYS A 306 3.09 -26.16 -13.57
CA LYS A 306 3.69 -26.21 -12.22
C LYS A 306 2.90 -27.10 -11.26
N LEU A 307 1.56 -27.14 -11.38
CA LEU A 307 0.74 -28.05 -10.58
C LEU A 307 0.89 -29.52 -10.97
N ASP A 308 1.11 -29.77 -12.27
CA ASP A 308 1.24 -31.14 -12.81
C ASP A 308 2.64 -31.72 -12.56
N ASN A 309 3.66 -30.87 -12.37
CA ASN A 309 5.06 -31.23 -12.10
C ASN A 309 5.62 -30.38 -10.96
N PRO A 310 5.21 -30.64 -9.70
CA PRO A 310 5.72 -29.89 -8.55
C PRO A 310 7.21 -30.15 -8.34
N GLU A 311 8.00 -29.08 -8.17
CA GLU A 311 9.45 -29.13 -7.86
C GLU A 311 9.71 -29.48 -6.39
#